data_b4cb25a8749aa347d33954b24ebf1f24
#
_entry.id   b4cb25a8749aa347d33954b24ebf1f24
#
_cell.length_a   1.000
_cell.length_b   1.000
_cell.length_c   1.000
_cell.angle_alpha   90.00
_cell.angle_beta   90.00
_cell.angle_gamma   90.00
#
_symmetry.space_group_name_H-M   'P 1'
#
loop_
_entity.id
_entity.type
_entity.pdbx_description
1 polymer ?
#
loop_
_entity_poly.entity_id
_entity_poly.type
_entity_poly.pdbx_seq_one_letter_code
_entity_poly.pdbx_strand_id
1 'polypeptide(L)'
;MTDRDLPPIREVVLTRPAGSNAGLREALIAARPLGLPEPTLITQPLLAIQPLRDGGELPAALSAMDSGDLVVFVSPRAVELADAVRPLVDWPAREFAAVGAATGRALAGAGRPATFLPNSSEDSEGLLECLRDVPMSGRRVWIIRGETGRELLAEALAARGAEPRFVAVYRRACPEPRPPVPAGPACLWIITAPQALDCFARLAGETDGSESGLLDSNLLVINERAHDRARAVGVRGPILLAGGPGAETLARAAWEVIAGRQSSSSPRH
;
A
#
# COMPACT_ATOMS: atom_id res chain seq x y z
N MET A 1 16.62 10.62 -28.94
CA MET A 1 17.29 9.42 -28.41
C MET A 1 16.39 8.24 -28.75
N THR A 2 16.86 7.37 -29.60
CA THR A 2 16.11 6.17 -29.97
C THR A 2 16.24 5.14 -28.83
N ASP A 3 15.22 4.31 -28.65
CA ASP A 3 15.03 3.31 -27.58
C ASP A 3 16.19 2.28 -27.42
N ARG A 4 17.18 2.34 -28.30
CA ARG A 4 18.35 1.43 -28.32
C ARG A 4 19.55 1.88 -27.51
N ASP A 5 19.53 3.10 -26.94
CA ASP A 5 20.70 3.71 -26.29
C ASP A 5 20.63 3.75 -24.75
N LEU A 6 19.60 3.15 -24.14
CA LEU A 6 19.50 3.09 -22.68
C LEU A 6 20.42 1.99 -22.13
N PRO A 7 21.18 2.27 -21.05
CA PRO A 7 22.02 1.24 -20.43
C PRO A 7 21.15 0.10 -19.87
N PRO A 8 21.70 -1.12 -19.79
CA PRO A 8 21.00 -2.25 -19.20
C PRO A 8 20.68 -1.96 -17.74
N ILE A 9 19.51 -2.41 -17.29
CA ILE A 9 19.10 -2.33 -15.88
C ILE A 9 20.02 -3.22 -15.05
N ARG A 10 20.68 -2.61 -14.07
CA ARG A 10 21.60 -3.28 -13.13
C ARG A 10 21.02 -3.38 -11.72
N GLU A 11 20.10 -2.49 -11.38
CA GLU A 11 19.52 -2.36 -10.06
C GLU A 11 17.99 -2.31 -10.16
N VAL A 12 17.32 -3.08 -9.32
CA VAL A 12 15.85 -3.04 -9.17
C VAL A 12 15.52 -2.65 -7.74
N VAL A 13 14.78 -1.54 -7.60
CA VAL A 13 14.47 -0.93 -6.31
C VAL A 13 13.03 -1.27 -5.91
N LEU A 14 12.88 -1.97 -4.79
CA LEU A 14 11.62 -2.38 -4.20
C LEU A 14 11.16 -1.34 -3.19
N THR A 15 10.01 -0.70 -3.43
CA THR A 15 9.59 0.51 -2.70
C THR A 15 8.46 0.31 -1.69
N ARG A 16 7.91 -0.90 -1.58
CA ARG A 16 6.87 -1.21 -0.59
C ARG A 16 7.38 -0.94 0.84
N PRO A 17 6.48 -0.67 1.78
CA PRO A 17 6.85 -0.52 3.19
C PRO A 17 7.72 -1.67 3.70
N ALA A 18 8.53 -1.39 4.71
CA ALA A 18 9.40 -2.40 5.33
C ALA A 18 8.61 -3.66 5.71
N GLY A 19 9.18 -4.82 5.42
CA GLY A 19 8.53 -6.13 5.65
C GLY A 19 7.55 -6.58 4.54
N SER A 20 7.17 -5.71 3.58
CA SER A 20 6.18 -6.04 2.54
C SER A 20 6.79 -6.40 1.17
N ASN A 21 8.11 -6.52 1.09
CA ASN A 21 8.82 -6.78 -0.18
C ASN A 21 9.19 -8.25 -0.43
N ALA A 22 9.02 -9.15 0.55
CA ALA A 22 9.47 -10.56 0.45
C ALA A 22 8.85 -11.27 -0.76
N GLY A 23 7.53 -11.27 -0.89
CA GLY A 23 6.85 -11.94 -2.00
C GLY A 23 7.20 -11.36 -3.39
N LEU A 24 7.42 -10.02 -3.49
CA LEU A 24 7.87 -9.43 -4.75
C LEU A 24 9.31 -9.84 -5.07
N ARG A 25 10.18 -9.88 -4.08
CA ARG A 25 11.58 -10.34 -4.23
C ARG A 25 11.62 -11.80 -4.70
N GLU A 26 10.84 -12.68 -4.07
CA GLU A 26 10.73 -14.08 -4.43
C GLU A 26 10.19 -14.25 -5.86
N ALA A 27 9.15 -13.51 -6.24
CA ALA A 27 8.59 -13.54 -7.58
C ALA A 27 9.60 -13.06 -8.65
N LEU A 28 10.39 -12.02 -8.36
CA LEU A 28 11.46 -11.55 -9.26
C LEU A 28 12.54 -12.60 -9.46
N ILE A 29 12.95 -13.29 -8.40
CA ILE A 29 13.93 -14.38 -8.47
C ILE A 29 13.37 -15.56 -9.28
N ALA A 30 12.14 -15.98 -8.98
CA ALA A 30 11.48 -17.12 -9.62
C ALA A 30 11.19 -16.89 -11.11
N ALA A 31 10.84 -15.66 -11.50
CA ALA A 31 10.49 -15.30 -12.87
C ALA A 31 11.70 -14.96 -13.76
N ARG A 32 12.94 -15.10 -13.26
CA ARG A 32 14.15 -14.76 -14.01
C ARG A 32 14.26 -15.54 -15.32
N PRO A 33 14.32 -14.89 -16.48
CA PRO A 33 14.54 -15.58 -17.74
C PRO A 33 15.97 -16.13 -17.85
N LEU A 34 16.10 -17.30 -18.47
CA LEU A 34 17.42 -17.90 -18.73
C LEU A 34 18.28 -16.97 -19.60
N GLY A 35 19.54 -16.82 -19.22
CA GLY A 35 20.53 -16.04 -19.97
C GLY A 35 20.54 -14.54 -19.68
N LEU A 36 19.58 -14.01 -18.90
CA LEU A 36 19.64 -12.61 -18.47
C LEU A 36 20.49 -12.45 -17.20
N PRO A 37 21.26 -11.36 -17.09
CA PRO A 37 22.01 -11.05 -15.87
C PRO A 37 21.06 -10.81 -14.71
N GLU A 38 21.49 -11.14 -13.50
CA GLU A 38 20.75 -10.88 -12.29
C GLU A 38 20.97 -9.43 -11.83
N PRO A 39 19.92 -8.61 -11.73
CA PRO A 39 20.07 -7.27 -11.18
C PRO A 39 20.21 -7.32 -9.66
N THR A 40 20.89 -6.33 -9.11
CA THR A 40 20.91 -6.13 -7.65
C THR A 40 19.53 -5.71 -7.18
N LEU A 41 18.91 -6.50 -6.27
CA LEU A 41 17.62 -6.15 -5.69
C LEU A 41 17.82 -5.32 -4.41
N ILE A 42 17.46 -4.04 -4.47
CA ILE A 42 17.61 -3.08 -3.38
C ILE A 42 16.24 -2.81 -2.76
N THR A 43 16.17 -2.75 -1.43
CA THR A 43 14.95 -2.34 -0.73
C THR A 43 15.12 -0.90 -0.24
N GLN A 44 14.34 0.01 -0.86
CA GLN A 44 14.26 1.42 -0.51
C GLN A 44 12.78 1.80 -0.35
N PRO A 45 12.18 1.60 0.83
CA PRO A 45 10.80 1.96 1.06
C PRO A 45 10.57 3.44 0.79
N LEU A 46 9.54 3.77 0.02
CA LEU A 46 9.09 5.15 -0.20
C LEU A 46 7.93 5.55 0.71
N LEU A 47 7.31 4.56 1.37
CA LEU A 47 6.28 4.81 2.37
C LEU A 47 6.60 4.05 3.65
N ALA A 48 6.47 4.75 4.77
CA ALA A 48 6.51 4.17 6.12
C ALA A 48 5.14 4.35 6.78
N ILE A 49 4.76 3.36 7.58
CA ILE A 49 3.60 3.48 8.47
C ILE A 49 4.13 4.01 9.80
N GLN A 50 3.71 5.22 10.14
CA GLN A 50 4.06 5.88 11.39
C GLN A 50 2.85 5.85 12.32
N PRO A 51 2.98 5.27 13.54
CA PRO A 51 1.94 5.39 14.56
C PRO A 51 1.63 6.87 14.84
N LEU A 52 0.38 7.18 15.09
CA LEU A 52 0.02 8.50 15.59
C LEU A 52 0.45 8.63 17.05
N ARG A 53 0.87 9.85 17.42
CA ARG A 53 1.28 10.13 18.81
C ARG A 53 0.11 9.81 19.75
N ASP A 54 0.41 9.14 20.87
CA ASP A 54 -0.54 8.79 21.93
C ASP A 54 -1.79 8.03 21.42
N GLY A 55 -1.64 7.31 20.29
CA GLY A 55 -2.73 6.55 19.69
C GLY A 55 -3.72 7.39 18.85
N GLY A 56 -3.43 8.68 18.63
CA GLY A 56 -4.29 9.57 17.84
C GLY A 56 -5.67 9.75 18.44
N GLU A 57 -6.71 9.47 17.66
CA GLU A 57 -8.12 9.61 18.09
C GLU A 57 -8.63 8.41 18.91
N LEU A 58 -7.85 7.33 19.02
CA LEU A 58 -8.30 6.08 19.62
C LEU A 58 -8.69 6.21 21.10
N PRO A 59 -7.98 6.93 21.98
CA PRO A 59 -8.39 7.06 23.38
C PRO A 59 -9.76 7.73 23.56
N ALA A 60 -10.05 8.76 22.77
CA ALA A 60 -11.35 9.43 22.76
C ALA A 60 -12.46 8.52 22.22
N ALA A 61 -12.17 7.77 21.15
CA ALA A 61 -13.09 6.79 20.57
C ALA A 61 -13.44 5.68 21.59
N LEU A 62 -12.45 5.13 22.28
CA LEU A 62 -12.67 4.10 23.32
C LEU A 62 -13.51 4.59 24.50
N SER A 63 -13.38 5.86 24.86
CA SER A 63 -14.20 6.48 25.93
C SER A 63 -15.67 6.67 25.51
N ALA A 64 -15.93 6.81 24.19
CA ALA A 64 -17.28 6.98 23.63
C ALA A 64 -17.92 5.67 23.14
N MET A 65 -17.13 4.58 23.08
CA MET A 65 -17.55 3.27 22.58
C MET A 65 -18.39 2.52 23.62
N ASP A 66 -19.37 1.76 23.16
CA ASP A 66 -20.09 0.83 24.02
C ASP A 66 -20.23 -0.58 23.42
N SER A 67 -20.92 -1.47 24.15
CA SER A 67 -20.99 -2.89 23.81
C SER A 67 -21.85 -3.22 22.59
N GLY A 68 -22.69 -2.29 22.13
CA GLY A 68 -23.55 -2.42 20.96
C GLY A 68 -22.90 -1.95 19.66
N ASP A 69 -21.75 -1.30 19.77
CA ASP A 69 -21.02 -0.76 18.62
C ASP A 69 -20.38 -1.90 17.80
N LEU A 70 -20.13 -1.61 16.52
CA LEU A 70 -19.33 -2.46 15.66
C LEU A 70 -17.95 -1.80 15.45
N VAL A 71 -16.88 -2.56 15.60
CA VAL A 71 -15.52 -2.11 15.30
C VAL A 71 -15.01 -2.80 14.06
N VAL A 72 -14.60 -2.01 13.06
CA VAL A 72 -14.08 -2.52 11.80
C VAL A 72 -12.60 -2.18 11.66
N PHE A 73 -11.77 -3.19 11.44
CA PHE A 73 -10.36 -3.03 11.14
C PHE A 73 -10.08 -3.22 9.65
N VAL A 74 -9.43 -2.23 9.04
CA VAL A 74 -9.16 -2.24 7.58
C VAL A 74 -7.79 -2.84 7.21
N SER A 75 -6.95 -3.15 8.19
CA SER A 75 -5.64 -3.77 7.95
C SER A 75 -5.06 -4.42 9.21
N PRO A 76 -4.15 -5.43 9.07
CA PRO A 76 -3.44 -6.00 10.21
C PRO A 76 -2.66 -4.93 11.01
N ARG A 77 -2.09 -3.95 10.31
CA ARG A 77 -1.33 -2.88 10.96
C ARG A 77 -2.18 -1.97 11.84
N ALA A 78 -3.45 -1.76 11.45
CA ALA A 78 -4.40 -1.04 12.30
C ALA A 78 -4.68 -1.81 13.59
N VAL A 79 -4.81 -3.14 13.51
CA VAL A 79 -4.98 -4.02 14.69
C VAL A 79 -3.77 -3.92 15.63
N GLU A 80 -2.56 -4.14 15.11
CA GLU A 80 -1.32 -4.11 15.88
C GLU A 80 -1.13 -2.78 16.62
N LEU A 81 -1.35 -1.67 15.92
CA LEU A 81 -1.15 -0.34 16.49
C LEU A 81 -2.23 0.04 17.49
N ALA A 82 -3.47 -0.38 17.25
CA ALA A 82 -4.56 -0.14 18.18
C ALA A 82 -4.41 -0.99 19.46
N ASP A 83 -4.02 -2.26 19.31
CA ASP A 83 -3.74 -3.16 20.44
C ASP A 83 -2.59 -2.66 21.32
N ALA A 84 -1.56 -2.10 20.69
CA ALA A 84 -0.42 -1.50 21.41
C ALA A 84 -0.80 -0.26 22.24
N VAL A 85 -1.85 0.48 21.86
CA VAL A 85 -2.39 1.61 22.65
C VAL A 85 -3.23 1.10 23.81
N ARG A 86 -4.11 0.15 23.56
CA ARG A 86 -4.91 -0.53 24.57
C ARG A 86 -5.27 -1.93 24.08
N PRO A 87 -4.97 -2.98 24.87
CA PRO A 87 -5.29 -4.36 24.53
C PRO A 87 -6.75 -4.50 24.07
N LEU A 88 -6.96 -5.10 22.89
CA LEU A 88 -8.29 -5.23 22.29
C LEU A 88 -9.28 -5.99 23.18
N VAL A 89 -8.78 -6.89 24.02
CA VAL A 89 -9.61 -7.62 25.00
C VAL A 89 -10.30 -6.71 26.01
N ASP A 90 -9.76 -5.51 26.24
CA ASP A 90 -10.31 -4.50 27.16
C ASP A 90 -11.25 -3.49 26.48
N TRP A 91 -11.53 -3.66 25.18
CA TRP A 91 -12.40 -2.74 24.45
C TRP A 91 -13.88 -2.99 24.79
N PRO A 92 -14.71 -1.93 24.91
CA PRO A 92 -16.11 -2.05 25.29
C PRO A 92 -16.95 -2.82 24.25
N ALA A 93 -16.68 -2.62 22.95
CA ALA A 93 -17.41 -3.27 21.88
C ALA A 93 -17.28 -4.79 21.91
N ARG A 94 -18.33 -5.50 21.50
CA ARG A 94 -18.36 -6.97 21.47
C ARG A 94 -18.17 -7.55 20.08
N GLU A 95 -18.49 -6.79 19.04
CA GLU A 95 -18.44 -7.23 17.65
C GLU A 95 -17.33 -6.56 16.89
N PHE A 96 -16.49 -7.38 16.26
CA PHE A 96 -15.35 -6.97 15.49
C PHE A 96 -15.45 -7.48 14.06
N ALA A 97 -15.14 -6.63 13.09
CA ALA A 97 -15.09 -6.98 11.67
C ALA A 97 -13.71 -6.74 11.09
N ALA A 98 -13.31 -7.58 10.16
CA ALA A 98 -12.07 -7.44 9.41
C ALA A 98 -12.36 -7.41 7.91
N VAL A 99 -11.65 -6.56 7.15
CA VAL A 99 -11.83 -6.49 5.69
C VAL A 99 -11.21 -7.69 4.95
N GLY A 100 -10.36 -8.49 5.59
CA GLY A 100 -9.74 -9.65 4.96
C GLY A 100 -9.07 -10.60 5.95
N ALA A 101 -8.69 -11.78 5.48
CA ALA A 101 -8.17 -12.88 6.30
C ALA A 101 -6.93 -12.50 7.12
N ALA A 102 -6.01 -11.72 6.55
CA ALA A 102 -4.82 -11.27 7.28
C ALA A 102 -5.19 -10.39 8.49
N THR A 103 -6.19 -9.50 8.35
CA THR A 103 -6.70 -8.67 9.43
C THR A 103 -7.45 -9.52 10.47
N GLY A 104 -8.22 -10.52 10.01
CA GLY A 104 -8.89 -11.48 10.90
C GLY A 104 -7.92 -12.28 11.75
N ARG A 105 -6.79 -12.73 11.17
CA ARG A 105 -5.72 -13.39 11.93
C ARG A 105 -5.07 -12.47 12.97
N ALA A 106 -4.85 -11.21 12.62
CA ALA A 106 -4.31 -10.23 13.57
C ALA A 106 -5.27 -10.00 14.75
N LEU A 107 -6.58 -9.86 14.49
CA LEU A 107 -7.61 -9.76 15.54
C LEU A 107 -7.63 -10.98 16.45
N ALA A 108 -7.58 -12.18 15.87
CA ALA A 108 -7.53 -13.43 16.66
C ALA A 108 -6.26 -13.50 17.54
N GLY A 109 -5.10 -13.08 16.99
CA GLY A 109 -3.84 -12.98 17.74
C GLY A 109 -3.89 -11.98 18.89
N ALA A 110 -4.67 -10.90 18.76
CA ALA A 110 -4.93 -9.91 19.80
C ALA A 110 -6.08 -10.32 20.77
N GLY A 111 -6.52 -11.59 20.72
CA GLY A 111 -7.55 -12.12 21.62
C GLY A 111 -8.99 -11.68 21.29
N ARG A 112 -9.22 -11.06 20.13
CA ARG A 112 -10.54 -10.61 19.66
C ARG A 112 -10.82 -11.14 18.25
N PRO A 113 -11.18 -12.41 18.07
CA PRO A 113 -11.49 -12.95 16.75
C PRO A 113 -12.62 -12.14 16.10
N ALA A 114 -12.53 -11.96 14.78
CA ALA A 114 -13.53 -11.24 14.02
C ALA A 114 -14.88 -11.98 14.05
N THR A 115 -15.94 -11.25 14.39
CA THR A 115 -17.34 -11.70 14.28
C THR A 115 -17.74 -11.75 12.80
N PHE A 116 -17.25 -10.77 12.02
CA PHE A 116 -17.54 -10.64 10.59
C PHE A 116 -16.22 -10.64 9.81
N LEU A 117 -16.08 -11.66 8.95
CA LEU A 117 -14.91 -11.85 8.10
C LEU A 117 -15.37 -12.31 6.71
N PRO A 118 -15.05 -11.59 5.64
CA PRO A 118 -15.47 -12.00 4.29
C PRO A 118 -14.78 -13.29 3.85
N ASN A 119 -15.50 -14.12 3.11
CA ASN A 119 -15.01 -15.40 2.58
C ASN A 119 -14.61 -15.34 1.10
N SER A 120 -15.09 -14.34 0.35
CA SER A 120 -15.01 -14.29 -1.12
C SER A 120 -14.09 -13.22 -1.67
N SER A 121 -13.89 -12.13 -0.95
CA SER A 121 -13.07 -10.99 -1.36
C SER A 121 -12.42 -10.35 -0.13
N GLU A 122 -11.12 -10.06 -0.19
CA GLU A 122 -10.37 -9.45 0.92
C GLU A 122 -10.34 -7.92 0.81
N ASP A 123 -11.51 -7.30 0.64
CA ASP A 123 -11.69 -5.86 0.46
C ASP A 123 -12.95 -5.33 1.16
N SER A 124 -13.22 -4.03 0.99
CA SER A 124 -14.39 -3.38 1.57
C SER A 124 -15.70 -3.93 1.01
N GLU A 125 -15.73 -4.29 -0.25
CA GLU A 125 -16.88 -4.85 -0.94
C GLU A 125 -17.25 -6.24 -0.37
N GLY A 126 -16.25 -7.09 -0.14
CA GLY A 126 -16.45 -8.40 0.50
C GLY A 126 -16.98 -8.27 1.93
N LEU A 127 -16.49 -7.30 2.70
CA LEU A 127 -17.01 -7.05 4.05
C LEU A 127 -18.44 -6.50 4.01
N LEU A 128 -18.78 -5.62 3.08
CA LEU A 128 -20.16 -5.12 2.93
C LEU A 128 -21.14 -6.26 2.59
N GLU A 129 -20.73 -7.21 1.77
CA GLU A 129 -21.49 -8.42 1.48
C GLU A 129 -21.69 -9.28 2.75
N CYS A 130 -20.63 -9.49 3.51
CA CYS A 130 -20.69 -10.23 4.79
C CYS A 130 -21.63 -9.55 5.82
N LEU A 131 -21.75 -8.23 5.77
CA LEU A 131 -22.61 -7.45 6.66
C LEU A 131 -24.02 -7.22 6.10
N ARG A 132 -24.38 -7.78 4.93
CA ARG A 132 -25.65 -7.48 4.23
C ARG A 132 -26.87 -7.57 5.13
N ASP A 133 -26.99 -8.66 5.89
CA ASP A 133 -28.17 -8.96 6.71
C ASP A 133 -28.03 -8.45 8.17
N VAL A 134 -26.93 -7.79 8.49
CA VAL A 134 -26.70 -7.24 9.83
C VAL A 134 -27.45 -5.90 9.97
N PRO A 135 -28.32 -5.71 11.00
CA PRO A 135 -28.99 -4.45 11.23
C PRO A 135 -28.00 -3.31 11.49
N MET A 136 -28.11 -2.21 10.72
CA MET A 136 -27.19 -1.07 10.81
C MET A 136 -27.85 0.23 11.27
N SER A 137 -29.18 0.32 11.23
CA SER A 137 -29.90 1.56 11.56
C SER A 137 -29.60 2.02 12.99
N GLY A 138 -29.10 3.25 13.13
CA GLY A 138 -28.71 3.86 14.40
C GLY A 138 -27.48 3.25 15.08
N ARG A 139 -26.79 2.31 14.41
CA ARG A 139 -25.62 1.65 14.98
C ARG A 139 -24.35 2.47 14.74
N ARG A 140 -23.57 2.72 15.78
CA ARG A 140 -22.23 3.32 15.62
C ARG A 140 -21.26 2.27 15.11
N VAL A 141 -20.48 2.66 14.08
CA VAL A 141 -19.47 1.80 13.46
C VAL A 141 -18.12 2.51 13.50
N TRP A 142 -17.20 2.01 14.31
CA TRP A 142 -15.86 2.54 14.48
C TRP A 142 -14.92 1.90 13.45
N ILE A 143 -14.43 2.68 12.48
CA ILE A 143 -13.56 2.20 11.41
C ILE A 143 -12.12 2.58 11.76
N ILE A 144 -11.35 1.59 12.26
CA ILE A 144 -9.96 1.76 12.69
C ILE A 144 -9.04 1.64 11.47
N ARG A 145 -8.33 2.73 11.17
CA ARG A 145 -7.59 2.89 9.89
C ARG A 145 -6.38 3.81 9.99
N GLY A 146 -5.71 4.06 8.89
CA GLY A 146 -4.80 5.19 8.73
C GLY A 146 -5.54 6.50 8.47
N GLU A 147 -4.88 7.64 8.61
CA GLU A 147 -5.45 8.99 8.36
C GLU A 147 -6.10 9.11 6.97
N THR A 148 -5.60 8.39 5.98
CA THR A 148 -6.13 8.41 4.62
C THR A 148 -6.55 7.02 4.16
N GLY A 149 -7.49 6.94 3.24
CA GLY A 149 -7.97 5.69 2.65
C GLY A 149 -9.32 5.86 1.96
N ARG A 150 -9.89 4.75 1.48
CA ARG A 150 -11.19 4.73 0.80
C ARG A 150 -12.32 5.04 1.80
N GLU A 151 -13.35 5.74 1.34
CA GLU A 151 -14.54 6.08 2.14
C GLU A 151 -15.73 5.14 1.85
N LEU A 152 -15.62 4.33 0.80
CA LEU A 152 -16.65 3.41 0.32
C LEU A 152 -17.36 2.65 1.44
N LEU A 153 -16.60 2.10 2.40
CA LEU A 153 -17.16 1.32 3.50
C LEU A 153 -18.04 2.19 4.40
N ALA A 154 -17.59 3.40 4.74
CA ALA A 154 -18.35 4.32 5.57
C ALA A 154 -19.60 4.81 4.84
N GLU A 155 -19.48 5.20 3.57
CA GLU A 155 -20.60 5.64 2.73
C GLU A 155 -21.69 4.56 2.61
N ALA A 156 -21.28 3.32 2.32
CA ALA A 156 -22.22 2.20 2.20
C ALA A 156 -22.92 1.84 3.52
N LEU A 157 -22.21 1.92 4.66
CA LEU A 157 -22.79 1.69 5.98
C LEU A 157 -23.72 2.83 6.38
N ALA A 158 -23.35 4.09 6.09
CA ALA A 158 -24.20 5.25 6.33
C ALA A 158 -25.51 5.19 5.51
N ALA A 159 -25.45 4.75 4.26
CA ALA A 159 -26.63 4.54 3.42
C ALA A 159 -27.61 3.51 3.99
N ARG A 160 -27.15 2.65 4.90
CA ARG A 160 -27.95 1.65 5.66
C ARG A 160 -28.37 2.15 7.03
N GLY A 161 -28.16 3.45 7.32
CA GLY A 161 -28.56 4.09 8.58
C GLY A 161 -27.58 3.90 9.73
N ALA A 162 -26.35 3.40 9.49
CA ALA A 162 -25.30 3.37 10.50
C ALA A 162 -24.69 4.77 10.71
N GLU A 163 -24.00 4.95 11.82
CA GLU A 163 -23.18 6.12 12.14
C GLU A 163 -21.68 5.75 12.07
N PRO A 164 -21.07 5.75 10.88
CA PRO A 164 -19.65 5.44 10.75
C PRO A 164 -18.79 6.56 11.34
N ARG A 165 -17.73 6.18 12.06
CA ARG A 165 -16.74 7.07 12.65
C ARG A 165 -15.35 6.55 12.33
N PHE A 166 -14.54 7.34 11.64
CA PHE A 166 -13.15 7.01 11.40
C PHE A 166 -12.32 7.24 12.66
N VAL A 167 -11.41 6.31 12.92
CA VAL A 167 -10.43 6.41 13.99
C VAL A 167 -9.06 6.12 13.39
N ALA A 168 -8.28 7.17 13.19
CA ALA A 168 -6.93 7.05 12.70
C ALA A 168 -5.98 6.63 13.82
N VAL A 169 -5.18 5.57 13.57
CA VAL A 169 -4.14 5.09 14.49
C VAL A 169 -2.74 5.17 13.89
N TYR A 170 -2.63 5.43 12.59
CA TYR A 170 -1.36 5.65 11.89
C TYR A 170 -1.50 6.60 10.70
N ARG A 171 -0.38 7.11 10.25
CA ARG A 171 -0.27 7.82 8.97
C ARG A 171 0.76 7.16 8.07
N ARG A 172 0.64 7.42 6.78
CA ARG A 172 1.68 7.10 5.80
C ARG A 172 2.56 8.31 5.65
N ALA A 173 3.87 8.13 5.81
CA ALA A 173 4.85 9.19 5.67
C ALA A 173 6.01 8.73 4.80
N CYS A 174 6.75 9.68 4.26
CA CYS A 174 8.00 9.40 3.58
C CYS A 174 9.05 9.05 4.65
N PRO A 175 9.65 7.87 4.59
CA PRO A 175 10.76 7.52 5.49
C PRO A 175 12.02 8.33 5.13
N GLU A 176 12.94 8.44 6.07
CA GLU A 176 14.28 8.91 5.75
C GLU A 176 14.95 7.99 4.74
N PRO A 177 15.67 8.56 3.75
CA PRO A 177 16.36 7.78 2.73
C PRO A 177 17.48 6.94 3.35
N ARG A 178 17.74 5.79 2.76
CA ARG A 178 18.88 4.93 3.13
C ARG A 178 19.95 5.05 2.05
N PRO A 179 21.02 5.77 2.29
CA PRO A 179 22.14 5.86 1.34
C PRO A 179 22.87 4.52 1.16
N PRO A 180 23.43 4.24 -0.04
CA PRO A 180 23.28 5.03 -1.24
C PRO A 180 21.89 4.88 -1.85
N VAL A 181 21.35 5.99 -2.41
CA VAL A 181 20.07 5.97 -3.14
C VAL A 181 20.36 5.61 -4.59
N PRO A 182 19.85 4.47 -5.10
CA PRO A 182 20.02 4.09 -6.50
C PRO A 182 19.42 5.13 -7.45
N ALA A 183 20.15 5.52 -8.48
CA ALA A 183 19.70 6.56 -9.39
C ALA A 183 20.18 6.35 -10.82
N GLY A 184 19.49 6.98 -11.78
CA GLY A 184 19.87 7.01 -13.18
C GLY A 184 19.28 5.90 -14.04
N PRO A 185 19.62 5.89 -15.33
CA PRO A 185 18.94 5.04 -16.33
C PRO A 185 19.25 3.55 -16.21
N ALA A 186 20.22 3.14 -15.37
CA ALA A 186 20.48 1.72 -15.06
C ALA A 186 19.64 1.19 -13.88
N CYS A 187 18.81 2.04 -13.25
CA CYS A 187 17.95 1.69 -12.14
C CYS A 187 16.49 1.57 -12.58
N LEU A 188 15.80 0.55 -12.06
CA LEU A 188 14.35 0.35 -12.20
C LEU A 188 13.69 0.44 -10.83
N TRP A 189 12.85 1.44 -10.61
CA TRP A 189 12.07 1.63 -9.40
C TRP A 189 10.67 1.02 -9.56
N ILE A 190 10.30 0.05 -8.74
CA ILE A 190 8.96 -0.56 -8.76
C ILE A 190 8.10 0.17 -7.72
N ILE A 191 7.16 1.00 -8.18
CA ILE A 191 6.31 1.84 -7.34
C ILE A 191 4.87 1.34 -7.38
N THR A 192 4.37 0.84 -6.25
CA THR A 192 3.06 0.17 -6.13
C THR A 192 1.98 1.03 -5.47
N ALA A 193 2.28 2.27 -5.11
CA ALA A 193 1.32 3.19 -4.52
C ALA A 193 1.52 4.60 -5.09
N PRO A 194 0.46 5.27 -5.63
CA PRO A 194 0.60 6.62 -6.17
C PRO A 194 1.17 7.63 -5.17
N GLN A 195 0.83 7.52 -3.88
CA GLN A 195 1.38 8.39 -2.83
C GLN A 195 2.90 8.25 -2.64
N ALA A 196 3.48 7.12 -3.02
CA ALA A 196 4.92 6.91 -2.95
C ALA A 196 5.70 7.79 -3.95
N LEU A 197 5.02 8.28 -5.01
CA LEU A 197 5.63 9.18 -5.99
C LEU A 197 5.92 10.57 -5.41
N ASP A 198 5.13 11.03 -4.43
CA ASP A 198 5.41 12.28 -3.72
C ASP A 198 6.68 12.14 -2.88
N CYS A 199 6.85 10.97 -2.25
CA CYS A 199 8.07 10.66 -1.51
C CYS A 199 9.29 10.44 -2.42
N PHE A 200 9.07 9.89 -3.61
CA PHE A 200 10.11 9.77 -4.63
C PHE A 200 10.59 11.15 -5.10
N ALA A 201 9.67 12.07 -5.35
CA ALA A 201 10.00 13.45 -5.74
C ALA A 201 10.73 14.21 -4.61
N ARG A 202 10.27 14.05 -3.35
CA ARG A 202 10.96 14.61 -2.19
C ARG A 202 12.39 14.07 -2.10
N LEU A 203 12.57 12.75 -2.24
CA LEU A 203 13.86 12.10 -2.22
C LEU A 203 14.79 12.67 -3.32
N ALA A 204 14.26 12.92 -4.52
CA ALA A 204 15.00 13.52 -5.61
C ALA A 204 15.45 14.97 -5.30
N GLY A 205 14.63 15.73 -4.57
CA GLY A 205 14.99 17.08 -4.13
C GLY A 205 15.97 17.12 -2.96
N GLU A 206 15.98 16.12 -2.08
CA GLU A 206 16.88 16.02 -0.92
C GLU A 206 18.28 15.47 -1.28
N THR A 207 18.41 14.73 -2.36
CA THR A 207 19.69 14.19 -2.84
C THR A 207 20.50 15.23 -3.61
N ASP A 208 20.50 16.43 -3.08
CA ASP A 208 21.32 17.60 -3.37
C ASP A 208 21.48 18.00 -4.86
N GLY A 209 20.91 19.11 -5.15
CA GLY A 209 21.09 20.24 -6.09
C GLY A 209 21.85 20.08 -7.41
N SER A 210 22.56 19.04 -7.63
CA SER A 210 23.24 18.74 -8.88
C SER A 210 23.12 17.26 -9.19
N GLU A 211 22.23 16.92 -10.17
CA GLU A 211 22.34 15.66 -10.89
C GLU A 211 22.10 14.35 -10.10
N SER A 212 21.24 14.31 -9.11
CA SER A 212 20.75 13.01 -8.72
C SER A 212 19.94 12.48 -9.91
N GLY A 213 20.49 11.59 -10.71
CA GLY A 213 19.80 10.98 -11.85
C GLY A 213 18.55 10.18 -11.45
N LEU A 214 17.99 10.47 -10.26
CA LEU A 214 16.82 9.79 -9.71
C LEU A 214 15.59 10.00 -10.58
N LEU A 215 15.36 11.25 -11.04
CA LEU A 215 14.25 11.55 -11.96
C LEU A 215 14.47 11.01 -13.38
N ASP A 216 15.69 10.57 -13.70
CA ASP A 216 16.05 9.94 -14.98
C ASP A 216 16.00 8.39 -14.89
N SER A 217 15.68 7.84 -13.72
CA SER A 217 15.51 6.39 -13.51
C SER A 217 14.28 5.87 -14.24
N ASN A 218 14.30 4.57 -14.56
CA ASN A 218 13.12 3.88 -15.07
C ASN A 218 12.15 3.61 -13.91
N LEU A 219 10.86 3.83 -14.16
CA LEU A 219 9.80 3.51 -13.20
C LEU A 219 8.88 2.43 -13.77
N LEU A 220 8.56 1.44 -12.94
CA LEU A 220 7.47 0.50 -13.18
C LEU A 220 6.34 0.82 -12.19
N VAL A 221 5.19 1.22 -12.71
CA VAL A 221 4.03 1.63 -11.94
C VAL A 221 2.82 0.74 -12.23
N ILE A 222 1.84 0.72 -11.33
CA ILE A 222 0.75 -0.26 -11.37
C ILE A 222 -0.43 0.12 -12.28
N ASN A 223 -0.62 1.41 -12.59
CA ASN A 223 -1.74 1.90 -13.38
C ASN A 223 -1.47 3.31 -13.94
N GLU A 224 -2.35 3.77 -14.85
CA GLU A 224 -2.29 5.09 -15.49
C GLU A 224 -2.27 6.26 -14.49
N ARG A 225 -3.04 6.19 -13.42
CA ARG A 225 -3.03 7.24 -12.38
C ARG A 225 -1.64 7.41 -11.75
N ALA A 226 -0.92 6.31 -11.54
CA ALA A 226 0.46 6.36 -11.04
C ALA A 226 1.42 6.86 -12.12
N HIS A 227 1.21 6.49 -13.41
CA HIS A 227 1.96 7.01 -14.54
C HIS A 227 1.86 8.54 -14.62
N ASP A 228 0.63 9.08 -14.66
CA ASP A 228 0.39 10.52 -14.73
C ASP A 228 0.98 11.26 -13.53
N ARG A 229 0.85 10.69 -12.33
CA ARG A 229 1.47 11.27 -11.14
C ARG A 229 2.98 11.29 -11.22
N ALA A 230 3.62 10.25 -11.77
CA ALA A 230 5.06 10.18 -11.96
C ALA A 230 5.54 11.30 -12.92
N ARG A 231 4.83 11.53 -14.02
CA ARG A 231 5.09 12.67 -14.92
C ARG A 231 4.91 14.01 -14.23
N ALA A 232 3.82 14.16 -13.46
CA ALA A 232 3.50 15.41 -12.75
C ALA A 232 4.56 15.77 -11.68
N VAL A 233 5.23 14.79 -11.06
CA VAL A 233 6.31 15.02 -10.09
C VAL A 233 7.69 15.17 -10.74
N GLY A 234 7.79 15.20 -12.08
CA GLY A 234 9.00 15.54 -12.81
C GLY A 234 9.86 14.37 -13.26
N VAL A 235 9.36 13.12 -13.22
CA VAL A 235 10.11 11.97 -13.76
C VAL A 235 10.32 12.14 -15.26
N ARG A 236 11.59 12.10 -15.67
CA ARG A 236 12.04 12.22 -17.07
C ARG A 236 12.31 10.87 -17.72
N GLY A 237 12.75 9.89 -16.91
CA GLY A 237 13.03 8.54 -17.38
C GLY A 237 11.79 7.80 -17.91
N PRO A 238 11.97 6.61 -18.50
CA PRO A 238 10.86 5.75 -18.94
C PRO A 238 9.93 5.40 -17.78
N ILE A 239 8.60 5.45 -18.01
CA ILE A 239 7.58 5.01 -17.08
C ILE A 239 6.78 3.91 -17.75
N LEU A 240 6.74 2.73 -17.13
CA LEU A 240 6.11 1.53 -17.68
C LEU A 240 4.97 1.08 -16.77
N LEU A 241 3.96 0.46 -17.38
CA LEU A 241 2.79 -0.05 -16.68
C LEU A 241 2.92 -1.56 -16.44
N ALA A 242 2.79 -1.97 -15.19
CA ALA A 242 2.81 -3.39 -14.84
C ALA A 242 1.47 -4.11 -15.04
N GLY A 243 0.36 -3.35 -15.15
CA GLY A 243 -0.98 -3.91 -15.27
C GLY A 243 -1.59 -4.42 -13.96
N GLY A 244 -0.95 -4.16 -12.82
CA GLY A 244 -1.51 -4.50 -11.50
C GLY A 244 -0.47 -4.58 -10.37
N PRO A 245 -0.93 -4.65 -9.11
CA PRO A 245 -0.07 -4.63 -7.93
C PRO A 245 0.45 -6.03 -7.51
N GLY A 246 0.02 -7.12 -8.17
CA GLY A 246 0.40 -8.49 -7.83
C GLY A 246 1.91 -8.73 -8.00
N ALA A 247 2.52 -9.52 -7.12
CA ALA A 247 3.96 -9.77 -7.15
C ALA A 247 4.42 -10.41 -8.45
N GLU A 248 3.69 -11.41 -8.96
CA GLU A 248 4.00 -12.09 -10.22
C GLU A 248 3.83 -11.17 -11.44
N THR A 249 2.79 -10.32 -11.44
CA THR A 249 2.54 -9.33 -12.50
C THR A 249 3.67 -8.31 -12.56
N LEU A 250 4.09 -7.79 -11.40
CA LEU A 250 5.21 -6.86 -11.28
C LEU A 250 6.54 -7.51 -11.69
N ALA A 251 6.78 -8.75 -11.28
CA ALA A 251 8.00 -9.48 -11.62
C ALA A 251 8.10 -9.70 -13.14
N ARG A 252 7.03 -10.15 -13.79
CA ARG A 252 7.00 -10.33 -15.24
C ARG A 252 7.26 -9.02 -15.97
N ALA A 253 6.55 -7.93 -15.61
CA ALA A 253 6.74 -6.63 -16.23
C ALA A 253 8.16 -6.08 -16.01
N ALA A 254 8.74 -6.27 -14.82
CA ALA A 254 10.11 -5.87 -14.54
C ALA A 254 11.11 -6.62 -15.45
N TRP A 255 10.94 -7.92 -15.65
CA TRP A 255 11.80 -8.70 -16.55
C TRP A 255 11.64 -8.32 -18.02
N GLU A 256 10.45 -7.89 -18.46
CA GLU A 256 10.25 -7.33 -19.80
C GLU A 256 11.06 -6.06 -20.00
N VAL A 257 11.10 -5.18 -18.98
CA VAL A 257 11.93 -3.97 -18.98
C VAL A 257 13.42 -4.33 -19.02
N ILE A 258 13.85 -5.23 -18.15
CA ILE A 258 15.26 -5.67 -18.06
C ILE A 258 15.72 -6.31 -19.39
N ALA A 259 14.84 -7.03 -20.06
CA ALA A 259 15.10 -7.62 -21.38
C ALA A 259 15.07 -6.61 -22.54
N GLY A 260 14.81 -5.33 -22.27
CA GLY A 260 14.67 -4.29 -23.30
C GLY A 260 13.40 -4.38 -24.11
N ARG A 261 12.40 -5.12 -23.64
CA ARG A 261 11.07 -5.22 -24.25
C ARG A 261 10.16 -4.18 -23.61
N GLN A 262 9.89 -3.11 -24.30
CA GLN A 262 8.85 -2.19 -23.88
C GLN A 262 7.49 -2.84 -24.17
N SER A 263 6.62 -2.93 -23.17
CA SER A 263 5.23 -3.26 -23.41
C SER A 263 4.61 -2.13 -24.23
N SER A 264 4.39 -2.37 -25.52
CA SER A 264 3.72 -1.45 -26.45
C SER A 264 2.24 -1.37 -26.08
N SER A 265 1.87 -0.54 -25.14
CA SER A 265 0.51 -0.05 -24.98
C SER A 265 0.35 1.23 -25.80
N SER A 266 0.22 1.10 -27.12
CA SER A 266 -0.38 2.16 -27.93
C SER A 266 -1.86 2.26 -27.56
N PRO A 267 -2.39 3.45 -27.30
CA PRO A 267 -3.83 3.63 -27.20
C PRO A 267 -4.45 3.28 -28.55
N ARG A 268 -5.34 2.31 -28.57
CA ARG A 268 -6.22 2.12 -29.74
C ARG A 268 -7.19 3.29 -29.73
N HIS A 269 -7.12 4.09 -30.80
CA HIS A 269 -8.09 5.12 -31.14
C HIS A 269 -9.52 4.58 -31.26
#